data_e91b16832d712e931a75c003c50deeb2
#
_entry.id   e91b16832d712e931a75c003c50deeb2
#
_cell.length_a   1.000
_cell.length_b   1.000
_cell.length_c   1.000
_cell.angle_alpha   90.00
_cell.angle_beta   90.00
_cell.angle_gamma   90.00
#
_symmetry.space_group_name_H-M   'P 1'
#
loop_
_entity.id
_entity.type
_entity.pdbx_description
1 polymer ?
#
loop_
_entity_poly.entity_id
_entity_poly.type
_entity_poly.pdbx_seq_one_letter_code
_entity_poly.pdbx_strand_id
1 'polypeptide(L)'
;MLVKIKATANIPQSKFLSLSEKFRAFVAGFGSGKTWVGCMAMCSHYWSNPKINQGYFAPTYPQRRDIFIPTIEEVAFEMGLRVDIKESNKEVHFYNGRKYRGTTLCRSMERSETIIGFKIGRALVDELDVMPVDKANKAWNKIIARLRWI
;
A
#
# COMPACT_ATOMS: atom_id res chain seq x y z
N MET A 1 15.99 2.22 -20.90
CA MET A 1 14.70 1.97 -21.57
C MET A 1 13.62 2.78 -20.90
N LEU A 2 12.87 3.54 -21.68
CA LEU A 2 11.75 4.32 -21.15
C LEU A 2 10.54 3.40 -20.94
N VAL A 3 9.96 3.45 -19.73
CA VAL A 3 8.73 2.74 -19.42
C VAL A 3 7.57 3.72 -19.54
N LYS A 4 6.58 3.36 -20.36
CA LYS A 4 5.40 4.19 -20.53
C LYS A 4 4.40 3.90 -19.41
N ILE A 5 4.15 4.91 -18.57
CA ILE A 5 3.15 4.84 -17.51
C ILE A 5 1.80 5.28 -18.09
N LYS A 6 0.78 4.42 -17.94
CA LYS A 6 -0.58 4.68 -18.45
C LYS A 6 -1.59 4.99 -17.35
N ALA A 7 -1.18 4.95 -16.08
CA ALA A 7 -2.08 5.18 -14.97
C ALA A 7 -2.61 6.62 -14.98
N THR A 8 -3.92 6.76 -14.76
CA THR A 8 -4.58 8.06 -14.70
C THR A 8 -5.18 8.29 -13.32
N ALA A 9 -5.15 9.54 -12.88
CA ALA A 9 -5.73 9.95 -11.61
C ALA A 9 -6.71 11.10 -11.84
N ASN A 10 -7.82 11.09 -11.10
CA ASN A 10 -8.75 12.23 -11.09
C ASN A 10 -8.15 13.39 -10.26
N ILE A 11 -8.84 14.53 -10.22
CA ILE A 11 -8.31 15.72 -9.53
C ILE A 11 -8.06 15.49 -8.03
N PRO A 12 -9.00 14.92 -7.23
CA PRO A 12 -8.72 14.62 -5.83
C PRO A 12 -7.55 13.66 -5.63
N GLN A 13 -7.46 12.63 -6.46
CA GLN A 13 -6.35 11.66 -6.41
C GLN A 13 -5.01 12.34 -6.72
N SER A 14 -4.98 13.20 -7.74
CA SER A 14 -3.77 13.95 -8.09
C SER A 14 -3.31 14.86 -6.96
N LYS A 15 -4.25 15.53 -6.29
CA LYS A 15 -3.95 16.37 -5.13
C LYS A 15 -3.33 15.54 -3.99
N PHE A 16 -3.92 14.39 -3.69
CA PHE A 16 -3.40 13.49 -2.66
C PHE A 16 -1.98 13.03 -2.99
N LEU A 17 -1.74 12.61 -4.22
CA LEU A 17 -0.43 12.13 -4.66
C LEU A 17 0.66 13.22 -4.60
N SER A 18 0.27 14.50 -4.71
CA SER A 18 1.21 15.61 -4.67
C SER A 18 1.57 16.07 -3.26
N LEU A 19 0.90 15.56 -2.22
CA LEU A 19 1.19 15.93 -0.84
C LEU A 19 2.57 15.42 -0.42
N SER A 20 3.30 16.25 0.30
CA SER A 20 4.65 15.92 0.80
C SER A 20 4.69 15.62 2.30
N GLU A 21 3.57 15.74 2.98
CA GLU A 21 3.47 15.52 4.41
C GLU A 21 3.76 14.05 4.78
N LYS A 22 4.26 13.86 5.98
CA LYS A 22 4.58 12.54 6.52
C LYS A 22 3.32 11.65 6.63
N PHE A 23 2.22 12.22 7.09
CA PHE A 23 0.94 11.55 7.20
C PHE A 23 -0.04 12.20 6.23
N ARG A 24 -0.67 11.38 5.41
CA ARG A 24 -1.64 11.83 4.40
C ARG A 24 -2.90 10.99 4.52
N ALA A 25 -4.05 11.63 4.38
CA ALA A 25 -5.34 10.93 4.43
C ALA A 25 -6.16 11.26 3.20
N PHE A 26 -6.80 10.25 2.62
CA PHE A 26 -7.75 10.38 1.54
C PHE A 26 -9.11 9.91 2.07
N VAL A 27 -9.98 10.85 2.38
CA VAL A 27 -11.29 10.58 2.94
C VAL A 27 -12.34 10.83 1.86
N ALA A 28 -13.09 9.79 1.51
CA ALA A 28 -14.07 9.87 0.42
C ALA A 28 -15.08 8.72 0.53
N GLY A 29 -16.20 8.87 -0.18
CA GLY A 29 -17.24 7.85 -0.24
C GLY A 29 -16.86 6.61 -1.05
N PHE A 30 -17.80 5.66 -1.12
CA PHE A 30 -17.63 4.46 -1.93
C PHE A 30 -17.41 4.80 -3.40
N GLY A 31 -16.59 4.01 -4.09
CA GLY A 31 -16.34 4.17 -5.52
C GLY A 31 -15.50 5.39 -5.88
N SER A 32 -14.89 6.05 -4.90
CA SER A 32 -14.09 7.26 -5.13
C SER A 32 -12.65 6.99 -5.54
N GLY A 33 -12.23 5.71 -5.58
CA GLY A 33 -10.87 5.34 -5.94
C GLY A 33 -9.85 5.46 -4.82
N LYS A 34 -10.25 5.31 -3.56
CA LYS A 34 -9.35 5.37 -2.39
C LYS A 34 -8.23 4.34 -2.48
N THR A 35 -8.60 3.08 -2.66
CA THR A 35 -7.60 2.00 -2.77
C THR A 35 -6.74 2.17 -4.03
N TRP A 36 -7.34 2.63 -5.12
CA TRP A 36 -6.62 2.91 -6.36
C TRP A 36 -5.49 3.92 -6.14
N VAL A 37 -5.80 5.07 -5.53
CA VAL A 37 -4.78 6.11 -5.30
C VAL A 37 -3.71 5.65 -4.31
N GLY A 38 -4.09 4.86 -3.32
CA GLY A 38 -3.13 4.24 -2.39
C GLY A 38 -2.15 3.33 -3.12
N CYS A 39 -2.66 2.52 -4.04
CA CYS A 39 -1.83 1.65 -4.88
C CYS A 39 -0.94 2.45 -5.83
N MET A 40 -1.44 3.55 -6.39
CA MET A 40 -0.61 4.46 -7.20
C MET A 40 0.54 5.04 -6.39
N ALA A 41 0.29 5.49 -5.17
CA ALA A 41 1.32 6.00 -4.27
C ALA A 41 2.36 4.93 -3.96
N MET A 42 1.93 3.70 -3.73
CA MET A 42 2.82 2.55 -3.47
C MET A 42 3.73 2.27 -4.67
N CYS A 43 3.18 2.20 -5.86
CA CYS A 43 3.96 1.95 -7.09
C CYS A 43 4.92 3.11 -7.38
N SER A 44 4.46 4.35 -7.23
CA SER A 44 5.31 5.53 -7.39
C SER A 44 6.51 5.49 -6.45
N HIS A 45 6.29 5.08 -5.20
CA HIS A 45 7.37 4.95 -4.23
C HIS A 45 8.39 3.88 -4.64
N TYR A 46 7.95 2.75 -5.18
CA TYR A 46 8.87 1.72 -5.67
C TYR A 46 9.70 2.19 -6.88
N TRP A 47 9.15 3.06 -7.70
CA TRP A 47 9.93 3.70 -8.77
C TRP A 47 11.01 4.63 -8.23
N SER A 48 10.68 5.44 -7.21
CA SER A 48 11.58 6.45 -6.65
C SER A 48 12.57 5.87 -5.63
N ASN A 49 12.16 4.83 -4.88
CA ASN A 49 12.92 4.30 -3.75
C ASN A 49 12.99 2.77 -3.83
N PRO A 50 13.81 2.22 -4.73
CA PRO A 50 13.91 0.77 -4.91
C PRO A 50 14.42 0.07 -3.65
N LYS A 51 13.90 -1.12 -3.41
CA LYS A 51 14.27 -2.00 -2.30
C LYS A 51 13.89 -1.50 -0.90
N ILE A 52 13.07 -0.45 -0.82
CA ILE A 52 12.49 -0.01 0.45
C ILE A 52 11.12 -0.66 0.57
N ASN A 53 10.98 -1.56 1.52
CA ASN A 53 9.75 -2.29 1.72
C ASN A 53 8.63 -1.39 2.23
N GLN A 54 7.40 -1.74 1.85
CA GLN A 54 6.19 -1.05 2.30
C GLN A 54 5.27 -2.03 3.00
N GLY A 55 4.34 -1.50 3.77
CA GLY A 55 3.29 -2.28 4.39
C GLY A 55 1.92 -1.93 3.82
N TYR A 56 1.05 -2.92 3.70
CA TYR A 56 -0.37 -2.74 3.45
C TYR A 56 -1.15 -3.30 4.63
N PHE A 57 -2.03 -2.49 5.19
CA PHE A 57 -2.80 -2.82 6.37
C PHE A 57 -4.29 -2.58 6.10
N ALA A 58 -5.06 -3.63 6.21
CA ALA A 58 -6.53 -3.61 6.08
C ALA A 58 -7.15 -4.24 7.32
N PRO A 59 -8.44 -4.00 7.60
CA PRO A 59 -9.08 -4.63 8.76
C PRO A 59 -8.98 -6.15 8.75
N THR A 60 -9.17 -6.79 7.58
CA THR A 60 -9.16 -8.25 7.46
C THR A 60 -8.37 -8.73 6.24
N TYR A 61 -7.94 -9.98 6.24
CA TYR A 61 -7.32 -10.60 5.07
C TYR A 61 -8.27 -10.76 3.87
N PRO A 62 -9.58 -11.05 4.04
CA PRO A 62 -10.51 -11.02 2.91
C PRO A 62 -10.50 -9.69 2.15
N GLN A 63 -10.41 -8.56 2.82
CA GLN A 63 -10.30 -7.26 2.15
C GLN A 63 -9.01 -7.14 1.34
N ARG A 64 -7.89 -7.66 1.85
CA ARG A 64 -6.65 -7.74 1.08
C ARG A 64 -6.87 -8.55 -0.20
N ARG A 65 -7.43 -9.75 -0.07
CA ARG A 65 -7.64 -10.68 -1.18
C ARG A 65 -8.61 -10.10 -2.22
N ASP A 66 -9.72 -9.54 -1.78
CA ASP A 66 -10.82 -9.19 -2.67
C ASP A 66 -10.71 -7.77 -3.23
N ILE A 67 -10.01 -6.87 -2.56
CA ILE A 67 -9.90 -5.46 -2.93
C ILE A 67 -8.47 -5.08 -3.30
N PHE A 68 -7.53 -5.27 -2.40
CA PHE A 68 -6.16 -4.80 -2.61
C PHE A 68 -5.45 -5.56 -3.74
N ILE A 69 -5.47 -6.87 -3.72
CA ILE A 69 -4.72 -7.68 -4.70
C ILE A 69 -5.17 -7.39 -6.13
N PRO A 70 -6.48 -7.41 -6.47
CA PRO A 70 -6.91 -7.06 -7.82
C PRO A 70 -6.51 -5.63 -8.21
N THR A 71 -6.62 -4.70 -7.27
CA THR A 71 -6.29 -3.29 -7.53
C THR A 71 -4.80 -3.08 -7.76
N ILE A 72 -3.95 -3.68 -6.92
CA ILE A 72 -2.49 -3.50 -7.07
C ILE A 72 -1.98 -4.18 -8.35
N GLU A 73 -2.55 -5.29 -8.74
CA GLU A 73 -2.19 -5.94 -10.00
C GLU A 73 -2.48 -5.02 -11.19
N GLU A 74 -3.65 -4.40 -11.22
CA GLU A 74 -4.06 -3.50 -12.28
C GLU A 74 -3.23 -2.21 -12.29
N VAL A 75 -3.09 -1.56 -11.14
CA VAL A 75 -2.33 -0.31 -11.01
C VAL A 75 -0.85 -0.53 -11.35
N ALA A 76 -0.26 -1.60 -10.84
CA ALA A 76 1.14 -1.92 -11.12
C ALA A 76 1.37 -2.12 -12.62
N PHE A 77 0.49 -2.85 -13.29
CA PHE A 77 0.56 -3.05 -14.74
C PHE A 77 0.52 -1.71 -15.48
N GLU A 78 -0.41 -0.83 -15.13
CA GLU A 78 -0.52 0.49 -15.75
C GLU A 78 0.69 1.39 -15.48
N MET A 79 1.35 1.19 -14.34
CA MET A 79 2.54 1.96 -13.96
C MET A 79 3.86 1.29 -14.37
N GLY A 80 3.79 0.24 -15.19
CA GLY A 80 4.98 -0.39 -15.74
C GLY A 80 5.69 -1.35 -14.77
N LEU A 81 5.04 -1.80 -13.73
CA LEU A 81 5.57 -2.76 -12.77
C LEU A 81 4.88 -4.12 -12.90
N ARG A 82 5.64 -5.18 -12.63
CA ARG A 82 5.10 -6.53 -12.51
C ARG A 82 5.04 -6.91 -11.04
N VAL A 83 3.97 -7.56 -10.63
CA VAL A 83 3.81 -8.03 -9.25
C VAL A 83 3.80 -9.56 -9.20
N ASP A 84 4.35 -10.09 -8.13
CA ASP A 84 4.34 -11.52 -7.82
C ASP A 84 3.72 -11.68 -6.42
N ILE A 85 2.56 -12.32 -6.38
CA ILE A 85 1.78 -12.48 -5.15
C ILE A 85 2.24 -13.72 -4.40
N LYS A 86 2.72 -13.55 -3.17
CA LYS A 86 3.15 -14.65 -2.28
C LYS A 86 2.10 -14.86 -1.20
N GLU A 87 1.18 -15.78 -1.45
CA GLU A 87 0.04 -16.01 -0.55
C GLU A 87 0.45 -16.57 0.83
N SER A 88 1.41 -17.47 0.88
CA SER A 88 1.83 -18.06 2.14
C SER A 88 2.43 -17.05 3.11
N ASN A 89 3.18 -16.08 2.59
CA ASN A 89 3.85 -15.06 3.39
C ASN A 89 3.04 -13.76 3.51
N LYS A 90 1.91 -13.66 2.80
CA LYS A 90 1.12 -12.43 2.71
C LYS A 90 1.95 -11.24 2.22
N GLU A 91 2.70 -11.46 1.13
CA GLU A 91 3.58 -10.46 0.53
C GLU A 91 3.25 -10.26 -0.94
N VAL A 92 3.60 -9.08 -1.44
CA VAL A 92 3.56 -8.75 -2.86
C VAL A 92 4.93 -8.24 -3.25
N HIS A 93 5.57 -8.93 -4.20
CA HIS A 93 6.89 -8.55 -4.70
C HIS A 93 6.75 -7.77 -5.99
N PHE A 94 7.48 -6.66 -6.12
CA PHE A 94 7.40 -5.75 -7.25
C PHE A 94 8.67 -5.81 -8.09
N TYR A 95 8.49 -5.81 -9.41
CA TYR A 95 9.59 -5.90 -10.38
C TYR A 95 9.41 -4.91 -11.52
N ASN A 96 10.51 -4.35 -11.99
CA ASN A 96 10.61 -3.68 -13.29
C ASN A 96 11.29 -4.66 -14.25
N GLY A 97 10.50 -5.39 -15.05
CA GLY A 97 11.02 -6.50 -15.82
C GLY A 97 11.59 -7.57 -14.88
N ARG A 98 12.90 -7.77 -14.91
CA ARG A 98 13.59 -8.72 -14.03
C ARG A 98 14.18 -8.07 -12.78
N LYS A 99 14.15 -6.73 -12.70
CA LYS A 99 14.73 -6.00 -11.58
C LYS A 99 13.75 -5.95 -10.42
N TYR A 100 14.17 -6.51 -9.28
CA TYR A 100 13.40 -6.43 -8.04
C TYR A 100 13.33 -4.98 -7.55
N ARG A 101 12.11 -4.52 -7.20
CA ARG A 101 11.88 -3.14 -6.76
C ARG A 101 11.49 -3.03 -5.29
N GLY A 102 11.07 -4.10 -4.66
CA GLY A 102 10.71 -4.10 -3.25
C GLY A 102 9.53 -5.01 -2.95
N THR A 103 9.22 -5.16 -1.67
CA THR A 103 8.17 -6.04 -1.17
C THR A 103 7.18 -5.26 -0.32
N THR A 104 5.89 -5.48 -0.55
CA THR A 104 4.82 -5.02 0.33
C THR A 104 4.39 -6.18 1.23
N LEU A 105 4.49 -5.95 2.54
CA LEU A 105 4.03 -6.88 3.57
C LEU A 105 2.58 -6.54 3.92
N CYS A 106 1.69 -7.54 3.87
CA CYS A 106 0.28 -7.35 4.14
C CYS A 106 -0.07 -7.92 5.51
N ARG A 107 -0.77 -7.15 6.34
CA ARG A 107 -1.21 -7.59 7.67
C ARG A 107 -2.65 -7.14 7.90
N SER A 108 -3.36 -7.90 8.72
CA SER A 108 -4.70 -7.56 9.18
C SER A 108 -4.62 -6.71 10.44
N MET A 109 -5.33 -5.59 10.45
CA MET A 109 -5.39 -4.71 11.63
C MET A 109 -6.21 -5.32 12.78
N GLU A 110 -7.15 -6.20 12.49
CA GLU A 110 -7.87 -6.96 13.53
C GLU A 110 -6.94 -7.89 14.30
N ARG A 111 -5.87 -8.33 13.64
CA ARG A 111 -4.84 -9.17 14.25
C ARG A 111 -3.56 -8.37 14.40
N SER A 112 -3.64 -7.30 15.17
CA SER A 112 -2.53 -6.35 15.33
C SER A 112 -1.28 -6.99 15.95
N GLU A 113 -1.41 -8.14 16.63
CA GLU A 113 -0.27 -8.90 17.15
C GLU A 113 0.66 -9.42 16.02
N THR A 114 0.17 -9.48 14.78
CA THR A 114 0.99 -9.87 13.64
C THR A 114 1.83 -8.73 13.07
N ILE A 115 1.59 -7.49 13.52
CA ILE A 115 2.31 -6.30 13.06
C ILE A 115 3.57 -6.13 13.90
N ILE A 116 4.49 -7.04 13.73
CA ILE A 116 5.73 -7.12 14.52
C ILE A 116 6.83 -7.80 13.70
N GLY A 117 8.07 -7.49 14.01
CA GLY A 117 9.22 -8.21 13.49
C GLY A 117 9.70 -7.79 12.09
N PHE A 118 9.17 -6.71 11.52
CA PHE A 118 9.59 -6.21 10.22
C PHE A 118 9.82 -4.70 10.24
N LYS A 119 10.50 -4.22 9.20
CA LYS A 119 10.76 -2.78 8.98
C LYS A 119 10.22 -2.38 7.63
N ILE A 120 9.55 -1.25 7.57
CA ILE A 120 9.00 -0.68 6.34
C ILE A 120 9.33 0.80 6.26
N GLY A 121 9.45 1.33 5.04
CA GLY A 121 9.67 2.75 4.83
C GLY A 121 8.37 3.52 4.65
N ARG A 122 7.30 2.86 4.22
CA ARG A 122 5.97 3.44 4.03
C ARG A 122 4.87 2.46 4.41
N ALA A 123 3.71 3.00 4.77
CA ALA A 123 2.53 2.21 5.06
C ALA A 123 1.32 2.77 4.32
N LEU A 124 0.56 1.88 3.71
CA LEU A 124 -0.78 2.15 3.20
C LEU A 124 -1.78 1.51 4.17
N VAL A 125 -2.55 2.34 4.83
CA VAL A 125 -3.58 1.92 5.79
C VAL A 125 -4.94 2.14 5.15
N ASP A 126 -5.64 1.06 4.87
CA ASP A 126 -6.90 1.07 4.13
C ASP A 126 -8.06 0.75 5.08
N GLU A 127 -9.18 1.44 4.91
CA GLU A 127 -10.42 1.19 5.66
C GLU A 127 -10.26 1.26 7.19
N LEU A 128 -9.42 2.17 7.69
CA LEU A 128 -9.18 2.33 9.14
C LEU A 128 -10.46 2.72 9.89
N ASP A 129 -11.33 3.47 9.23
CA ASP A 129 -12.56 4.03 9.81
C ASP A 129 -13.63 2.98 10.10
N VAL A 130 -13.55 1.78 9.51
CA VAL A 130 -14.53 0.71 9.79
C VAL A 130 -14.20 -0.08 11.07
N MET A 131 -13.05 0.16 11.67
CA MET A 131 -12.62 -0.54 12.88
C MET A 131 -13.10 0.17 14.15
N PRO A 132 -13.38 -0.59 15.24
CA PRO A 132 -13.58 0.01 16.55
C PRO A 132 -12.37 0.87 16.94
N VAL A 133 -12.62 2.00 17.60
CA VAL A 133 -11.59 3.00 17.92
C VAL A 133 -10.40 2.38 18.66
N ASP A 134 -10.65 1.53 19.64
CA ASP A 134 -9.59 0.90 20.44
C ASP A 134 -8.67 0.04 19.58
N LYS A 135 -9.26 -0.79 18.71
CA LYS A 135 -8.50 -1.64 17.80
C LYS A 135 -7.76 -0.83 16.75
N ALA A 136 -8.39 0.22 16.23
CA ALA A 136 -7.78 1.12 15.26
C ALA A 136 -6.54 1.81 15.86
N ASN A 137 -6.64 2.35 17.07
CA ASN A 137 -5.53 2.99 17.76
C ASN A 137 -4.39 2.01 18.02
N LYS A 138 -4.70 0.80 18.45
CA LYS A 138 -3.70 -0.23 18.72
C LYS A 138 -2.94 -0.62 17.46
N ALA A 139 -3.66 -0.85 16.36
CA ALA A 139 -3.06 -1.17 15.07
C ALA A 139 -2.21 -0.01 14.56
N TRP A 140 -2.72 1.22 14.62
CA TRP A 140 -2.01 2.41 14.20
C TRP A 140 -0.67 2.57 14.91
N ASN A 141 -0.64 2.42 16.23
CA ASN A 141 0.58 2.53 17.02
C ASN A 141 1.59 1.46 16.65
N LYS A 142 1.15 0.24 16.38
CA LYS A 142 2.03 -0.84 15.95
C LYS A 142 2.59 -0.60 14.56
N ILE A 143 1.80 -0.07 13.62
CA ILE A 143 2.25 0.28 12.29
C ILE A 143 3.33 1.36 12.35
N ILE A 144 3.08 2.43 13.10
CA ILE A 144 4.06 3.52 13.27
C ILE A 144 5.38 2.98 13.82
N ALA A 145 5.31 2.04 14.77
CA ALA A 145 6.53 1.43 15.34
C ALA A 145 7.35 0.62 14.32
N ARG A 146 6.76 0.22 13.19
CA ARG A 146 7.48 -0.51 12.11
C ARG A 146 8.14 0.43 11.12
N LEU A 147 7.73 1.69 11.04
CA LEU A 147 8.27 2.65 10.11
C LEU A 147 9.69 3.05 10.49
N ARG A 148 10.58 2.99 9.53
CA ARG A 148 11.98 3.41 9.68
C ARG A 148 12.32 4.40 8.60
N TRP A 149 12.92 5.49 8.99
CA TRP A 149 13.48 6.47 8.05
C TRP A 149 14.77 5.93 7.47
N ILE A 150 14.88 6.11 6.20
CA ILE A 150 16.09 5.76 5.47
C ILE A 150 16.65 7.02 4.83
#